data_55129cb607d97d78d28d83637094ce3a
#
_entry.id   55129cb607d97d78d28d83637094ce3a
#
_cell.length_a   1.000
_cell.length_b   1.000
_cell.length_c   1.000
_cell.angle_alpha   90.00
_cell.angle_beta   90.00
_cell.angle_gamma   90.00
#
_symmetry.space_group_name_H-M   'P 1'
#
loop_
_entity.id
_entity.type
_entity.pdbx_description
1 polymer ?
#
loop_
_entity_poly.entity_id
_entity_poly.type
_entity_poly.pdbx_seq_one_letter_code
_entity_poly.pdbx_strand_id
1 'polypeptide(L)'
;MKEFIDPIARLINQFNKLPAVGGKTAQRYALKSLDMSEGEVEEFARVLLDTKKNVKYCSVCGNFTEAGADPCDICRKRDSSVICVVKDAKDVFALEKTGEYEGVYHILGGVLSPLDGIGPEQLRIKELLKRITPEVKEVIVATNPNAVSYTHLTLP
;
A
#
# COMPACT_ATOMS: atom_id res chain seq x y z
N MET A 1 32.09 20.71 -12.99
CA MET A 1 32.04 19.58 -13.95
C MET A 1 30.79 18.77 -13.64
N LYS A 2 29.89 18.53 -14.60
CA LYS A 2 28.72 17.65 -14.36
C LYS A 2 29.24 16.22 -14.20
N GLU A 3 28.89 15.56 -13.10
CA GLU A 3 29.32 14.19 -12.80
C GLU A 3 28.79 13.18 -13.84
N PHE A 4 27.57 13.44 -14.37
CA PHE A 4 26.92 12.62 -15.41
C PHE A 4 26.37 13.49 -16.54
N ILE A 5 26.24 12.90 -17.72
CA ILE A 5 25.52 13.52 -18.85
C ILE A 5 24.02 13.64 -18.51
N ASP A 6 23.35 14.61 -19.11
CA ASP A 6 21.96 14.96 -18.75
C ASP A 6 20.97 13.80 -18.79
N PRO A 7 20.96 12.87 -19.77
CA PRO A 7 20.04 11.74 -19.75
C PRO A 7 20.22 10.83 -18.54
N ILE A 8 21.48 10.53 -18.16
CA ILE A 8 21.80 9.69 -17.01
C ILE A 8 21.38 10.40 -15.71
N ALA A 9 21.70 11.68 -15.57
CA ALA A 9 21.33 12.48 -14.40
C ALA A 9 19.79 12.50 -14.20
N ARG A 10 19.03 12.66 -15.29
CA ARG A 10 17.56 12.60 -15.25
C ARG A 10 17.03 11.24 -14.78
N LEU A 11 17.62 10.16 -15.25
CA LEU A 11 17.22 8.80 -14.84
C LEU A 11 17.54 8.55 -13.35
N ILE A 12 18.74 8.94 -12.89
CA ILE A 12 19.12 8.89 -11.47
C ILE A 12 18.09 9.64 -10.61
N ASN A 13 17.67 10.83 -11.03
CA ASN A 13 16.69 11.63 -10.33
C ASN A 13 15.30 10.94 -10.24
N GLN A 14 14.90 10.16 -11.24
CA GLN A 14 13.66 9.39 -11.14
C GLN A 14 13.78 8.27 -10.09
N PHE A 15 14.88 7.51 -10.08
CA PHE A 15 15.10 6.49 -9.07
C PHE A 15 15.22 7.05 -7.64
N ASN A 16 15.80 8.24 -7.47
CA ASN A 16 15.87 8.93 -6.18
C ASN A 16 14.50 9.30 -5.57
N LYS A 17 13.45 9.36 -6.38
CA LYS A 17 12.08 9.61 -5.88
C LYS A 17 11.46 8.40 -5.18
N LEU A 18 12.06 7.22 -5.35
CA LEU A 18 11.55 6.00 -4.71
C LEU A 18 11.95 6.00 -3.22
N PRO A 19 11.02 5.61 -2.33
CA PRO A 19 11.33 5.56 -0.90
C PRO A 19 12.47 4.58 -0.62
N ALA A 20 13.33 4.93 0.33
CA ALA A 20 14.53 4.19 0.72
C ALA A 20 15.60 4.03 -0.39
N VAL A 21 15.49 4.74 -1.52
CA VAL A 21 16.50 4.79 -2.57
C VAL A 21 17.36 6.04 -2.39
N GLY A 22 18.57 5.88 -1.82
CA GLY A 22 19.56 6.95 -1.73
C GLY A 22 20.34 7.14 -3.04
N GLY A 23 21.12 8.24 -3.12
CA GLY A 23 21.84 8.64 -4.33
C GLY A 23 22.72 7.54 -4.94
N LYS A 24 23.50 6.80 -4.12
CA LYS A 24 24.34 5.69 -4.61
C LYS A 24 23.52 4.55 -5.22
N THR A 25 22.38 4.23 -4.60
CA THR A 25 21.48 3.18 -5.10
C THR A 25 20.80 3.61 -6.39
N ALA A 26 20.35 4.88 -6.48
CA ALA A 26 19.77 5.44 -7.68
C ALA A 26 20.75 5.45 -8.87
N GLN A 27 22.02 5.82 -8.64
CA GLN A 27 23.09 5.74 -9.64
C GLN A 27 23.28 4.32 -10.14
N ARG A 28 23.37 3.34 -9.21
CA ARG A 28 23.52 1.92 -9.57
C ARG A 28 22.37 1.41 -10.42
N TYR A 29 21.12 1.78 -10.09
CA TYR A 29 19.93 1.38 -10.86
C TYR A 29 19.94 2.02 -12.25
N ALA A 30 20.24 3.32 -12.33
CA ALA A 30 20.29 4.03 -13.60
C ALA A 30 21.39 3.46 -14.55
N LEU A 31 22.59 3.21 -14.02
CA LEU A 31 23.67 2.62 -14.82
C LEU A 31 23.34 1.18 -15.22
N LYS A 32 22.75 0.39 -14.31
CA LYS A 32 22.35 -0.98 -14.65
C LYS A 32 21.25 -1.03 -15.72
N SER A 33 20.35 -0.04 -15.75
CA SER A 33 19.34 0.05 -16.81
C SER A 33 19.94 0.28 -18.20
N LEU A 34 21.16 0.84 -18.30
CA LEU A 34 21.84 1.01 -19.59
C LEU A 34 22.42 -0.29 -20.14
N ASP A 35 22.61 -1.31 -19.29
CA ASP A 35 23.05 -2.65 -19.70
C ASP A 35 21.90 -3.50 -20.24
N MET A 36 20.65 -3.06 -20.05
CA MET A 36 19.47 -3.75 -20.56
C MET A 36 19.32 -3.49 -22.07
N SER A 37 18.78 -4.44 -22.79
CA SER A 37 18.38 -4.23 -24.18
C SER A 37 17.22 -3.24 -24.29
N GLU A 38 17.05 -2.61 -25.44
CA GLU A 38 15.92 -1.69 -25.69
C GLU A 38 14.58 -2.37 -25.41
N GLY A 39 14.40 -3.63 -25.83
CA GLY A 39 13.16 -4.39 -25.59
C GLY A 39 12.86 -4.62 -24.10
N GLU A 40 13.89 -4.91 -23.28
CA GLU A 40 13.72 -5.04 -21.84
C GLU A 40 13.34 -3.72 -21.16
N VAL A 41 13.91 -2.61 -21.63
CA VAL A 41 13.57 -1.27 -21.13
C VAL A 41 12.14 -0.89 -21.51
N GLU A 42 11.73 -1.16 -22.76
CA GLU A 42 10.36 -0.91 -23.22
C GLU A 42 9.34 -1.74 -22.43
N GLU A 43 9.62 -3.02 -22.22
CA GLU A 43 8.76 -3.90 -21.41
C GLU A 43 8.65 -3.41 -19.99
N PHE A 44 9.77 -3.05 -19.34
CA PHE A 44 9.77 -2.51 -17.98
C PHE A 44 8.94 -1.23 -17.88
N ALA A 45 9.13 -0.29 -18.80
CA ALA A 45 8.36 0.95 -18.84
C ALA A 45 6.87 0.69 -19.08
N ARG A 46 6.54 -0.23 -19.99
CA ARG A 46 5.16 -0.63 -20.30
C ARG A 46 4.48 -1.24 -19.08
N VAL A 47 5.12 -2.18 -18.38
CA VAL A 47 4.56 -2.82 -17.18
C VAL A 47 4.31 -1.80 -16.08
N LEU A 48 5.20 -0.84 -15.87
CA LEU A 48 5.00 0.24 -14.90
C LEU A 48 3.75 1.08 -15.22
N LEU A 49 3.60 1.47 -16.47
CA LEU A 49 2.47 2.28 -16.92
C LEU A 49 1.15 1.50 -16.83
N ASP A 50 1.15 0.24 -17.27
CA ASP A 50 -0.02 -0.61 -17.26
C ASP A 50 -0.48 -0.92 -15.83
N THR A 51 0.45 -1.24 -14.93
CA THR A 51 0.16 -1.42 -13.52
C THR A 51 -0.48 -0.17 -12.91
N LYS A 52 0.11 1.00 -13.19
CA LYS A 52 -0.45 2.26 -12.67
C LYS A 52 -1.85 2.58 -13.19
N LYS A 53 -2.17 2.18 -14.43
CA LYS A 53 -3.50 2.38 -15.05
C LYS A 53 -4.53 1.36 -14.52
N ASN A 54 -4.12 0.10 -14.39
CA ASN A 54 -5.02 -1.03 -14.16
C ASN A 54 -5.21 -1.40 -12.69
N VAL A 55 -4.31 -0.98 -11.80
CA VAL A 55 -4.49 -1.18 -10.36
C VAL A 55 -5.24 -0.01 -9.74
N LYS A 56 -6.30 -0.31 -9.01
CA LYS A 56 -7.14 0.64 -8.26
C LYS A 56 -7.23 0.22 -6.80
N TYR A 57 -7.85 1.06 -5.99
CA TYR A 57 -8.19 0.73 -4.62
C TYR A 57 -9.63 0.26 -4.56
N CYS A 58 -9.86 -0.85 -3.87
CA CYS A 58 -11.20 -1.35 -3.59
C CYS A 58 -12.02 -0.31 -2.82
N SER A 59 -13.20 0.02 -3.31
CA SER A 59 -14.10 1.00 -2.71
C SER A 59 -14.52 0.62 -1.28
N VAL A 60 -14.59 -0.68 -0.99
CA VAL A 60 -15.03 -1.22 0.30
C VAL A 60 -13.88 -1.26 1.31
N CYS A 61 -12.79 -1.96 1.01
CA CYS A 61 -11.75 -2.25 2.01
C CYS A 61 -10.47 -1.44 1.84
N GLY A 62 -10.25 -0.77 0.70
CA GLY A 62 -9.03 -0.04 0.41
C GLY A 62 -7.85 -0.88 -0.07
N ASN A 63 -8.02 -2.19 -0.24
CA ASN A 63 -6.97 -3.05 -0.82
C ASN A 63 -6.82 -2.79 -2.32
N PHE A 64 -5.72 -3.27 -2.90
CA PHE A 64 -5.56 -3.25 -4.35
C PHE A 64 -6.57 -4.17 -5.04
N THR A 65 -7.07 -3.71 -6.17
CA THR A 65 -7.94 -4.46 -7.06
C THR A 65 -7.66 -4.07 -8.52
N GLU A 66 -8.04 -4.92 -9.45
CA GLU A 66 -7.95 -4.58 -10.86
C GLU A 66 -9.02 -3.56 -11.27
N ALA A 67 -8.71 -2.75 -12.28
CA ALA A 67 -9.69 -1.85 -12.86
C ALA A 67 -10.84 -2.66 -13.46
N GLY A 68 -12.07 -2.42 -12.98
CA GLY A 68 -13.26 -3.18 -13.37
C GLY A 68 -13.62 -4.34 -12.43
N ALA A 69 -12.80 -4.63 -11.41
CA ALA A 69 -13.07 -5.65 -10.40
C ALA A 69 -13.31 -5.04 -9.00
N ASP A 70 -14.10 -3.98 -8.92
CA ASP A 70 -14.49 -3.35 -7.65
C ASP A 70 -15.91 -3.80 -7.24
N PRO A 71 -16.10 -4.26 -6.00
CA PRO A 71 -15.10 -4.47 -4.95
C PRO A 71 -14.15 -5.65 -5.25
N CYS A 72 -13.00 -5.70 -4.53
CA CYS A 72 -12.00 -6.74 -4.72
C CYS A 72 -12.55 -8.15 -4.41
N ASP A 73 -11.84 -9.16 -4.87
CA ASP A 73 -12.23 -10.58 -4.71
C ASP A 73 -12.47 -11.00 -3.27
N ILE A 74 -11.64 -10.52 -2.34
CA ILE A 74 -11.80 -10.80 -0.91
C ILE A 74 -13.17 -10.28 -0.44
N CYS A 75 -13.50 -9.02 -0.75
CA CYS A 75 -14.77 -8.43 -0.34
C CYS A 75 -16.00 -9.05 -1.01
N ARG A 76 -15.83 -9.63 -2.21
CA ARG A 76 -16.94 -10.27 -2.93
C ARG A 76 -17.20 -11.72 -2.49
N LYS A 77 -16.15 -12.44 -2.09
CA LYS A 77 -16.21 -13.90 -1.91
C LYS A 77 -16.26 -14.33 -0.46
N ARG A 78 -15.81 -13.49 0.48
CA ARG A 78 -15.71 -13.87 1.89
C ARG A 78 -16.83 -13.29 2.74
N ASP A 79 -17.08 -13.95 3.85
CA ASP A 79 -18.03 -13.49 4.88
C ASP A 79 -17.50 -12.19 5.54
N SER A 80 -18.34 -11.18 5.58
CA SER A 80 -18.04 -9.87 6.16
C SER A 80 -18.32 -9.79 7.66
N SER A 81 -18.68 -10.88 8.31
CA SER A 81 -18.97 -10.89 9.74
C SER A 81 -17.74 -10.68 10.62
N VAL A 82 -16.53 -10.93 10.09
CA VAL A 82 -15.25 -10.65 10.75
C VAL A 82 -14.42 -9.72 9.90
N ILE A 83 -14.04 -8.57 10.46
CA ILE A 83 -13.25 -7.54 9.77
C ILE A 83 -11.88 -7.39 10.43
N CYS A 84 -10.81 -7.69 9.71
CA CYS A 84 -9.44 -7.42 10.15
C CYS A 84 -9.00 -6.03 9.66
N VAL A 85 -8.75 -5.13 10.60
CA VAL A 85 -8.32 -3.76 10.34
C VAL A 85 -6.80 -3.70 10.35
N VAL A 86 -6.22 -3.29 9.23
CA VAL A 86 -4.76 -3.22 9.02
C VAL A 86 -4.33 -1.82 8.59
N LYS A 87 -3.04 -1.54 8.74
CA LYS A 87 -2.46 -0.26 8.36
C LYS A 87 -2.43 -0.05 6.85
N ASP A 88 -1.86 -1.01 6.12
CA ASP A 88 -1.66 -0.91 4.67
C ASP A 88 -1.85 -2.27 3.96
N ALA A 89 -1.80 -2.26 2.63
CA ALA A 89 -1.99 -3.46 1.82
C ALA A 89 -0.90 -4.53 2.02
N LYS A 90 0.29 -4.16 2.51
CA LYS A 90 1.37 -5.13 2.78
C LYS A 90 0.99 -6.06 3.91
N ASP A 91 0.27 -5.53 4.91
CA ASP A 91 -0.22 -6.32 6.03
C ASP A 91 -1.24 -7.36 5.55
N VAL A 92 -2.13 -6.98 4.60
CA VAL A 92 -3.04 -7.94 3.95
C VAL A 92 -2.26 -9.06 3.27
N PHE A 93 -1.25 -8.72 2.47
CA PHE A 93 -0.43 -9.74 1.79
C PHE A 93 0.31 -10.66 2.77
N ALA A 94 0.75 -10.13 3.91
CA ALA A 94 1.41 -10.93 4.94
C ALA A 94 0.43 -11.91 5.59
N LEU A 95 -0.78 -11.47 5.93
CA LEU A 95 -1.82 -12.30 6.52
C LEU A 95 -2.35 -13.35 5.52
N GLU A 96 -2.59 -12.98 4.27
CA GLU A 96 -3.02 -13.90 3.22
C GLU A 96 -2.04 -15.05 2.97
N LYS A 97 -0.72 -14.81 3.16
CA LYS A 97 0.28 -15.88 3.05
C LYS A 97 0.15 -16.97 4.10
N THR A 98 -0.49 -16.69 5.24
CA THR A 98 -0.71 -17.72 6.28
C THR A 98 -1.81 -18.70 5.89
N GLY A 99 -2.77 -18.26 5.08
CA GLY A 99 -3.94 -19.07 4.68
C GLY A 99 -4.93 -19.35 5.81
N GLU A 100 -4.74 -18.75 6.99
CA GLU A 100 -5.56 -19.06 8.19
C GLU A 100 -6.74 -18.08 8.40
N TYR A 101 -6.72 -16.92 7.72
CA TYR A 101 -7.74 -15.91 7.89
C TYR A 101 -8.76 -15.93 6.74
N GLU A 102 -10.01 -16.14 7.06
CA GLU A 102 -11.10 -16.27 6.08
C GLU A 102 -12.04 -15.06 6.03
N GLY A 103 -11.90 -14.09 6.95
CA GLY A 103 -12.69 -12.87 6.98
C GLY A 103 -12.24 -11.82 5.95
N VAL A 104 -12.84 -10.64 6.05
CA VAL A 104 -12.51 -9.50 5.17
C VAL A 104 -11.58 -8.51 5.86
N TYR A 105 -10.90 -7.69 5.07
CA TYR A 105 -9.98 -6.66 5.58
C TYR A 105 -10.59 -5.26 5.51
N HIS A 106 -10.00 -4.36 6.29
CA HIS A 106 -10.15 -2.92 6.12
C HIS A 106 -8.80 -2.22 6.29
N ILE A 107 -8.36 -1.53 5.24
CA ILE A 107 -7.08 -0.82 5.22
C ILE A 107 -7.30 0.63 5.63
N LEU A 108 -6.64 1.06 6.71
CA LEU A 108 -6.74 2.44 7.22
C LEU A 108 -6.01 3.44 6.34
N GLY A 109 -4.95 3.02 5.63
CA GLY A 109 -4.10 3.90 4.81
C GLY A 109 -3.01 4.62 5.60
N GLY A 110 -2.84 4.29 6.88
CA GLY A 110 -1.83 4.86 7.76
C GLY A 110 -2.05 4.50 9.23
N VAL A 111 -1.37 5.22 10.10
CA VAL A 111 -1.58 5.18 11.56
C VAL A 111 -1.82 6.59 12.07
N LEU A 112 -2.54 6.72 13.15
CA LEU A 112 -2.66 8.00 13.86
C LEU A 112 -1.26 8.45 14.32
N SER A 113 -0.83 9.62 13.89
CA SER A 113 0.43 10.22 14.25
C SER A 113 0.26 11.73 14.39
N PRO A 114 -0.12 12.21 15.59
CA PRO A 114 -0.28 13.65 15.83
C PRO A 114 1.00 14.45 15.57
N LEU A 115 2.17 13.82 15.80
CA LEU A 115 3.47 14.44 15.55
C LEU A 115 3.74 14.68 14.06
N ASP A 116 3.23 13.79 13.20
CA ASP A 116 3.33 13.90 11.74
C ASP A 116 2.10 14.60 11.13
N GLY A 117 1.18 15.11 11.96
CA GLY A 117 -0.06 15.75 11.51
C GLY A 117 -1.09 14.78 10.93
N ILE A 118 -0.96 13.47 11.17
CA ILE A 118 -1.90 12.47 10.69
C ILE A 118 -2.99 12.25 11.74
N GLY A 119 -4.14 12.88 11.49
CA GLY A 119 -5.33 12.71 12.30
C GLY A 119 -6.31 11.68 11.73
N PRO A 120 -7.45 11.46 12.43
CA PRO A 120 -8.48 10.52 11.99
C PRO A 120 -9.06 10.83 10.60
N GLU A 121 -8.99 12.10 10.18
CA GLU A 121 -9.53 12.58 8.92
C GLU A 121 -8.73 12.10 7.69
N GLN A 122 -7.43 11.83 7.87
CA GLN A 122 -6.55 11.31 6.83
C GLN A 122 -6.63 9.78 6.70
N LEU A 123 -7.30 9.12 7.65
CA LEU A 123 -7.44 7.67 7.68
C LEU A 123 -8.86 7.26 7.28
N ARG A 124 -9.00 6.04 6.78
CA ARG A 124 -10.29 5.48 6.35
C ARG A 124 -11.15 4.98 7.53
N ILE A 125 -11.15 5.70 8.65
CA ILE A 125 -11.91 5.34 9.85
C ILE A 125 -13.41 5.53 9.62
N LYS A 126 -13.81 6.59 8.93
CA LYS A 126 -15.23 6.84 8.60
C LYS A 126 -15.83 5.75 7.73
N GLU A 127 -15.05 5.22 6.79
CA GLU A 127 -15.45 4.10 5.94
C GLU A 127 -15.54 2.80 6.75
N LEU A 128 -14.63 2.57 7.70
CA LEU A 128 -14.69 1.43 8.61
C LEU A 128 -16.00 1.47 9.42
N LEU A 129 -16.31 2.60 10.04
CA LEU A 129 -17.53 2.74 10.85
C LEU A 129 -18.80 2.43 10.07
N LYS A 130 -18.86 2.79 8.78
CA LYS A 130 -19.99 2.45 7.91
C LYS A 130 -20.15 0.95 7.64
N ARG A 131 -19.05 0.19 7.79
CA ARG A 131 -19.05 -1.27 7.59
C ARG A 131 -19.43 -2.05 8.85
N ILE A 132 -19.33 -1.43 10.03
CA ILE A 132 -19.71 -2.06 11.30
C ILE A 132 -21.23 -1.99 11.42
N THR A 133 -21.86 -3.05 10.95
CA THR A 133 -23.32 -3.25 11.04
C THR A 133 -23.62 -4.32 12.10
N PRO A 134 -24.90 -4.52 12.50
CA PRO A 134 -25.26 -5.61 13.45
C PRO A 134 -24.87 -7.02 13.01
N GLU A 135 -24.55 -7.22 11.73
CA GLU A 135 -24.10 -8.49 11.16
C GLU A 135 -22.61 -8.75 11.43
N VAL A 136 -21.82 -7.70 11.73
CA VAL A 136 -20.41 -7.83 12.08
C VAL A 136 -20.29 -8.33 13.52
N LYS A 137 -19.72 -9.52 13.65
CA LYS A 137 -19.53 -10.20 14.93
C LYS A 137 -18.23 -9.81 15.62
N GLU A 138 -17.20 -9.52 14.82
CA GLU A 138 -15.87 -9.24 15.35
C GLU A 138 -15.11 -8.23 14.46
N VAL A 139 -14.38 -7.35 15.13
CA VAL A 139 -13.41 -6.44 14.47
C VAL A 139 -12.05 -6.67 15.11
N ILE A 140 -11.12 -7.24 14.35
CA ILE A 140 -9.75 -7.49 14.76
C ILE A 140 -8.90 -6.30 14.38
N VAL A 141 -8.28 -5.60 15.34
CA VAL A 141 -7.38 -4.48 15.08
C VAL A 141 -5.95 -4.99 15.02
N ALA A 142 -5.43 -5.18 13.81
CA ALA A 142 -4.09 -5.68 13.51
C ALA A 142 -3.18 -4.58 12.94
N THR A 143 -3.16 -3.42 13.59
CA THR A 143 -2.23 -2.34 13.26
C THR A 143 -0.91 -2.52 13.99
N ASN A 144 0.21 -2.06 13.41
CA ASN A 144 1.51 -2.15 14.06
C ASN A 144 1.51 -1.42 15.40
N PRO A 145 1.99 -2.06 16.48
CA PRO A 145 2.13 -1.42 17.79
C PRO A 145 3.27 -0.39 17.74
N ASN A 146 2.97 0.84 17.39
CA ASN A 146 3.86 1.95 17.67
C ASN A 146 3.48 2.59 19.01
N ALA A 147 4.36 3.43 19.59
CA ALA A 147 4.11 4.07 20.88
C ALA A 147 2.77 4.81 20.95
N VAL A 148 2.31 5.38 19.84
CA VAL A 148 1.04 6.12 19.73
C VAL A 148 -0.15 5.15 19.70
N SER A 149 -0.07 4.06 18.94
CA SER A 149 -1.14 3.05 18.90
C SER A 149 -1.34 2.38 20.25
N TYR A 150 -0.25 2.10 20.97
CA TYR A 150 -0.29 1.46 22.28
C TYR A 150 -0.95 2.36 23.34
N THR A 151 -0.64 3.66 23.35
CA THR A 151 -1.23 4.59 24.32
C THR A 151 -2.73 4.83 24.10
N HIS A 152 -3.21 4.78 22.85
CA HIS A 152 -4.64 4.95 22.56
C HIS A 152 -5.49 3.68 22.78
N LEU A 153 -4.89 2.50 22.73
CA LEU A 153 -5.58 1.22 23.00
C LEU A 153 -5.60 0.86 24.50
N THR A 154 -4.73 1.47 25.32
CA THR A 154 -4.56 1.13 26.74
C THR A 154 -5.09 2.18 27.70
N LEU A 155 -5.61 3.30 27.22
CA LEU A 155 -6.30 4.28 28.07
C LEU A 155 -7.73 3.82 28.35
N PRO A 156 -8.15 3.80 29.63
CA PRO A 156 -9.51 3.45 30.04
C PRO A 156 -10.55 4.44 29.54
#